data_777180331cd514899a415a402931f8cf
#
_entry.id   777180331cd514899a415a402931f8cf
#
_cell.length_a   1.000
_cell.length_b   1.000
_cell.length_c   1.000
_cell.angle_alpha   90.00
_cell.angle_beta   90.00
_cell.angle_gamma   90.00
#
_symmetry.space_group_name_H-M   'P 1'
#
loop_
_entity.id
_entity.type
_entity.pdbx_description
1 polymer ?
#
loop_
_entity_poly.entity_id
_entity_poly.type
_entity_poly.pdbx_seq_one_letter_code
_entity_poly.pdbx_strand_id
1 'polypeptide(L)'
;MANNNNQENHFDNYAYDWWNKTGNYKLLHKLNPLRVNYISSRYELKNKKVLDIGCGGGILSEELCKHGAKVTGVDSSEKSINIAKQHSNEQGLNIDYIHSSILDIKALGKFDCIVCFEMIEHINEPSKLIKKIVSLSNDNSHLFLSTINRNIKSFLLAKIMAEYVFGLFPKGTHQYAKFITPFELDNLLQENKYHSKSIDGIFFNPINESFKISRNTDINYFFHAAK
;
A
#
# COMPACT_ATOMS: atom_id res chain seq x y z
N MET A 1 7.33 11.65 -18.09
CA MET A 1 6.55 12.62 -17.29
C MET A 1 5.03 12.58 -17.55
N ALA A 2 4.54 12.13 -18.71
CA ALA A 2 3.08 12.18 -19.01
C ALA A 2 2.20 11.11 -18.34
N ASN A 3 2.76 9.98 -17.86
CA ASN A 3 1.95 8.87 -17.30
C ASN A 3 1.56 9.02 -15.82
N ASN A 4 2.31 9.78 -15.01
CA ASN A 4 1.96 9.97 -13.60
C ASN A 4 0.74 10.90 -13.44
N ASN A 5 0.65 11.95 -14.25
CA ASN A 5 -0.46 12.91 -14.18
C ASN A 5 -1.84 12.29 -14.43
N ASN A 6 -1.93 11.20 -15.23
CA ASN A 6 -3.21 10.55 -15.51
C ASN A 6 -3.71 9.66 -14.35
N GLN A 7 -2.81 9.11 -13.54
CA GLN A 7 -3.19 8.29 -12.39
C GLN A 7 -3.58 9.16 -11.19
N GLU A 8 -2.82 10.22 -10.92
CA GLU A 8 -3.16 11.20 -9.87
C GLU A 8 -4.53 11.83 -10.13
N ASN A 9 -4.80 12.26 -11.37
CA ASN A 9 -6.11 12.80 -11.74
C ASN A 9 -7.26 11.80 -11.54
N HIS A 10 -7.00 10.49 -11.64
CA HIS A 10 -8.04 9.49 -11.49
C HIS A 10 -8.43 9.28 -10.01
N PHE A 11 -7.47 9.10 -9.10
CA PHE A 11 -7.74 9.02 -7.66
C PHE A 11 -8.39 10.29 -7.14
N ASP A 12 -7.99 11.43 -7.66
CA ASP A 12 -8.56 12.73 -7.34
C ASP A 12 -10.05 12.85 -7.70
N ASN A 13 -10.50 12.22 -8.78
CA ASN A 13 -11.90 12.29 -9.20
C ASN A 13 -12.86 11.56 -8.25
N TYR A 14 -12.37 10.55 -7.52
CA TYR A 14 -13.16 9.75 -6.59
C TYR A 14 -12.73 9.94 -5.12
N ALA A 15 -11.92 10.94 -4.83
CA ALA A 15 -11.41 11.16 -3.47
C ALA A 15 -12.53 11.32 -2.43
N TYR A 16 -13.64 11.94 -2.80
CA TYR A 16 -14.82 12.11 -1.93
C TYR A 16 -15.44 10.79 -1.45
N ASP A 17 -15.15 9.68 -2.13
CA ASP A 17 -15.78 8.37 -1.88
C ASP A 17 -14.91 7.46 -0.98
N TRP A 18 -13.73 7.92 -0.55
CA TRP A 18 -12.77 7.12 0.23
C TRP A 18 -13.40 6.40 1.42
N TRP A 19 -14.30 7.05 2.15
CA TRP A 19 -14.91 6.49 3.36
C TRP A 19 -16.32 5.92 3.15
N ASN A 20 -16.81 5.92 1.92
CA ASN A 20 -18.05 5.25 1.54
C ASN A 20 -17.82 3.74 1.41
N LYS A 21 -18.22 2.97 2.42
CA LYS A 21 -18.05 1.51 2.49
C LYS A 21 -18.81 0.73 1.43
N THR A 22 -19.74 1.37 0.72
CA THR A 22 -20.52 0.77 -0.38
C THR A 22 -20.17 1.35 -1.74
N GLY A 23 -19.29 2.35 -1.77
CA GLY A 23 -18.83 3.07 -2.96
C GLY A 23 -17.63 2.43 -3.65
N ASN A 24 -16.90 3.27 -4.35
CA ASN A 24 -15.76 2.84 -5.19
C ASN A 24 -14.64 2.15 -4.41
N TYR A 25 -14.43 2.50 -3.14
CA TYR A 25 -13.39 1.91 -2.28
C TYR A 25 -13.89 0.76 -1.38
N LYS A 26 -15.11 0.23 -1.64
CA LYS A 26 -15.72 -0.87 -0.87
C LYS A 26 -14.77 -2.05 -0.64
N LEU A 27 -14.04 -2.47 -1.67
CA LEU A 27 -13.13 -3.61 -1.55
C LEU A 27 -11.88 -3.29 -0.74
N LEU A 28 -11.40 -2.05 -0.75
CA LEU A 28 -10.33 -1.64 0.16
C LEU A 28 -10.78 -1.72 1.61
N HIS A 29 -12.00 -1.28 1.93
CA HIS A 29 -12.57 -1.45 3.27
C HIS A 29 -12.68 -2.92 3.67
N LYS A 30 -13.05 -3.81 2.74
CA LYS A 30 -13.12 -5.27 3.00
C LYS A 30 -11.74 -5.93 3.13
N LEU A 31 -10.74 -5.43 2.42
CA LEU A 31 -9.36 -5.92 2.48
C LEU A 31 -8.63 -5.41 3.74
N ASN A 32 -8.98 -4.22 4.23
CA ASN A 32 -8.23 -3.55 5.29
C ASN A 32 -8.08 -4.37 6.58
N PRO A 33 -9.11 -5.09 7.08
CA PRO A 33 -8.94 -5.97 8.25
C PRO A 33 -7.87 -7.05 8.04
N LEU A 34 -7.75 -7.59 6.83
CA LEU A 34 -6.70 -8.55 6.50
C LEU A 34 -5.31 -7.92 6.52
N ARG A 35 -5.17 -6.69 5.97
CA ARG A 35 -3.93 -5.91 5.98
C ARG A 35 -3.46 -5.64 7.42
N VAL A 36 -4.35 -5.13 8.24
CA VAL A 36 -4.07 -4.83 9.65
C VAL A 36 -3.68 -6.09 10.42
N ASN A 37 -4.44 -7.19 10.28
CA ASN A 37 -4.11 -8.46 10.91
C ASN A 37 -2.78 -9.03 10.42
N TYR A 38 -2.46 -8.89 9.13
CA TYR A 38 -1.19 -9.32 8.56
C TYR A 38 -0.01 -8.63 9.22
N ILE A 39 -0.12 -7.33 9.47
CA ILE A 39 0.91 -6.53 10.15
C ILE A 39 0.94 -6.86 11.65
N SER A 40 -0.19 -6.71 12.35
CA SER A 40 -0.26 -6.78 13.81
C SER A 40 0.03 -8.17 14.39
N SER A 41 -0.21 -9.23 13.61
CA SER A 41 0.18 -10.59 14.00
C SER A 41 1.68 -10.88 13.86
N ARG A 42 2.43 -10.01 13.17
CA ARG A 42 3.87 -10.17 12.88
C ARG A 42 4.75 -9.12 13.52
N TYR A 43 4.16 -8.00 13.92
CA TYR A 43 4.89 -6.87 14.50
C TYR A 43 4.02 -6.11 15.52
N GLU A 44 4.58 -5.85 16.69
CA GLU A 44 3.92 -5.05 17.73
C GLU A 44 3.92 -3.57 17.34
N LEU A 45 2.72 -3.00 17.18
CA LEU A 45 2.54 -1.63 16.69
C LEU A 45 2.56 -0.56 17.79
N LYS A 46 2.30 -0.95 19.05
CA LYS A 46 2.13 0.00 20.15
C LYS A 46 3.37 0.86 20.36
N ASN A 47 3.17 2.17 20.31
CA ASN A 47 4.20 3.20 20.43
C ASN A 47 5.27 3.20 19.31
N LYS A 48 5.11 2.42 18.25
CA LYS A 48 6.03 2.36 17.12
C LYS A 48 5.76 3.49 16.13
N LYS A 49 6.82 4.03 15.55
CA LYS A 49 6.73 4.98 14.43
C LYS A 49 6.48 4.19 13.15
N VAL A 50 5.33 4.40 12.54
CA VAL A 50 4.90 3.72 11.32
C VAL A 50 4.75 4.72 10.19
N LEU A 51 5.36 4.41 9.03
CA LEU A 51 5.18 5.15 7.79
C LEU A 51 4.27 4.35 6.86
N ASP A 52 3.16 4.97 6.44
CA ASP A 52 2.24 4.43 5.44
C ASP A 52 2.46 5.16 4.11
N ILE A 53 3.11 4.49 3.16
CA ILE A 53 3.46 5.04 1.84
C ILE A 53 2.34 4.72 0.85
N GLY A 54 1.76 5.75 0.22
CA GLY A 54 0.58 5.63 -0.61
C GLY A 54 -0.69 5.45 0.25
N CYS A 55 -0.81 6.25 1.32
CA CYS A 55 -1.86 6.10 2.32
C CYS A 55 -3.28 6.41 1.81
N GLY A 56 -3.42 7.07 0.64
CA GLY A 56 -4.70 7.49 0.08
C GLY A 56 -5.53 8.29 1.07
N GLY A 57 -6.80 7.95 1.20
CA GLY A 57 -7.74 8.56 2.17
C GLY A 57 -7.57 8.09 3.62
N GLY A 58 -6.50 7.36 3.96
CA GLY A 58 -6.13 7.05 5.34
C GLY A 58 -6.75 5.79 5.94
N ILE A 59 -7.43 4.94 5.16
CA ILE A 59 -8.14 3.74 5.66
C ILE A 59 -7.23 2.82 6.48
N LEU A 60 -6.02 2.55 6.01
CA LEU A 60 -5.04 1.72 6.74
C LEU A 60 -4.39 2.51 7.88
N SER A 61 -3.97 3.74 7.61
CA SER A 61 -3.32 4.61 8.59
C SER A 61 -4.12 4.75 9.88
N GLU A 62 -5.44 4.93 9.79
CA GLU A 62 -6.31 5.05 10.96
C GLU A 62 -6.37 3.77 11.79
N GLU A 63 -6.47 2.61 11.14
CA GLU A 63 -6.48 1.34 11.86
C GLU A 63 -5.13 1.06 12.53
N LEU A 64 -4.00 1.38 11.89
CA LEU A 64 -2.68 1.29 12.51
C LEU A 64 -2.57 2.22 13.73
N CYS A 65 -3.11 3.44 13.64
CA CYS A 65 -3.17 4.38 14.77
C CYS A 65 -4.02 3.82 15.93
N LYS A 66 -5.19 3.24 15.66
CA LYS A 66 -6.05 2.57 16.65
C LYS A 66 -5.36 1.39 17.33
N HIS A 67 -4.40 0.75 16.67
CA HIS A 67 -3.52 -0.28 17.24
C HIS A 67 -2.34 0.30 18.04
N GLY A 68 -2.33 1.62 18.27
CA GLY A 68 -1.35 2.31 19.12
C GLY A 68 -0.08 2.76 18.41
N ALA A 69 -0.03 2.69 17.08
CA ALA A 69 1.10 3.21 16.30
C ALA A 69 1.09 4.75 16.25
N LYS A 70 2.29 5.35 16.16
CA LYS A 70 2.49 6.75 15.77
C LYS A 70 2.64 6.80 14.26
N VAL A 71 1.57 7.13 13.55
CA VAL A 71 1.48 6.99 12.11
C VAL A 71 1.80 8.28 11.40
N THR A 72 2.61 8.18 10.35
CA THR A 72 2.78 9.20 9.32
C THR A 72 2.32 8.61 7.99
N GLY A 73 1.31 9.20 7.36
CA GLY A 73 0.81 8.83 6.04
C GLY A 73 1.35 9.77 4.96
N VAL A 74 1.79 9.22 3.84
CA VAL A 74 2.28 10.00 2.70
C VAL A 74 1.55 9.57 1.44
N ASP A 75 1.02 10.54 0.70
CA ASP A 75 0.40 10.30 -0.62
C ASP A 75 0.65 11.49 -1.55
N SER A 76 0.69 11.23 -2.87
CA SER A 76 0.86 12.25 -3.90
C SER A 76 -0.44 12.98 -4.25
N SER A 77 -1.60 12.44 -3.89
CA SER A 77 -2.91 13.08 -4.11
C SER A 77 -3.23 14.03 -2.97
N GLU A 78 -3.29 15.32 -3.28
CA GLU A 78 -3.68 16.35 -2.31
C GLU A 78 -5.11 16.14 -1.80
N LYS A 79 -6.04 15.76 -2.69
CA LYS A 79 -7.43 15.51 -2.32
C LYS A 79 -7.56 14.33 -1.37
N SER A 80 -6.85 13.22 -1.62
CA SER A 80 -6.82 12.06 -0.73
C SER A 80 -6.29 12.44 0.65
N ILE A 81 -5.20 13.19 0.71
CA ILE A 81 -4.61 13.68 1.98
C ILE A 81 -5.57 14.59 2.73
N ASN A 82 -6.27 15.49 2.04
CA ASN A 82 -7.26 16.36 2.69
C ASN A 82 -8.41 15.55 3.31
N ILE A 83 -8.92 14.54 2.60
CA ILE A 83 -9.93 13.61 3.11
C ILE A 83 -9.40 12.82 4.32
N ALA A 84 -8.17 12.30 4.23
CA ALA A 84 -7.54 11.55 5.33
C ALA A 84 -7.41 12.42 6.59
N LYS A 85 -6.95 13.67 6.46
CA LYS A 85 -6.86 14.64 7.57
C LYS A 85 -8.22 14.94 8.17
N GLN A 86 -9.22 15.22 7.33
CA GLN A 86 -10.57 15.50 7.79
C GLN A 86 -11.12 14.31 8.59
N HIS A 87 -11.12 13.12 8.02
CA HIS A 87 -11.72 11.94 8.66
C HIS A 87 -11.00 11.56 9.95
N SER A 88 -9.66 11.56 9.96
CA SER A 88 -8.90 11.27 11.18
C SER A 88 -9.18 12.27 12.31
N ASN A 89 -9.33 13.57 11.99
CA ASN A 89 -9.71 14.59 12.96
C ASN A 89 -11.12 14.34 13.52
N GLU A 90 -12.09 13.99 12.67
CA GLU A 90 -13.45 13.63 13.07
C GLU A 90 -13.48 12.39 13.99
N GLN A 91 -12.53 11.46 13.80
CA GLN A 91 -12.36 10.27 14.64
C GLN A 91 -11.50 10.52 15.88
N GLY A 92 -10.95 11.74 16.08
CA GLY A 92 -10.06 12.06 17.20
C GLY A 92 -8.71 11.34 17.15
N LEU A 93 -8.25 10.94 15.97
CA LEU A 93 -6.97 10.25 15.75
C LEU A 93 -5.86 11.25 15.45
N ASN A 94 -4.69 11.04 16.05
CA ASN A 94 -3.51 11.86 15.81
C ASN A 94 -2.58 11.17 14.80
N ILE A 95 -2.69 11.57 13.52
CA ILE A 95 -1.93 11.02 12.40
C ILE A 95 -1.33 12.18 11.60
N ASP A 96 -0.04 12.10 11.29
CA ASP A 96 0.64 13.08 10.45
C ASP A 96 0.45 12.72 8.96
N TYR A 97 -0.39 13.47 8.23
CA TYR A 97 -0.58 13.26 6.79
C TYR A 97 0.19 14.30 5.97
N ILE A 98 0.97 13.84 5.01
CA ILE A 98 1.86 14.65 4.17
C ILE A 98 1.49 14.46 2.70
N HIS A 99 1.12 15.55 2.03
CA HIS A 99 0.96 15.59 0.58
C HIS A 99 2.35 15.73 -0.07
N SER A 100 2.86 14.65 -0.61
CA SER A 100 4.12 14.61 -1.38
C SER A 100 4.30 13.26 -2.07
N SER A 101 5.05 13.25 -3.17
CA SER A 101 5.67 12.00 -3.62
C SER A 101 6.70 11.54 -2.58
N ILE A 102 6.68 10.26 -2.22
CA ILE A 102 7.65 9.70 -1.26
C ILE A 102 9.10 9.89 -1.74
N LEU A 103 9.32 9.91 -3.06
CA LEU A 103 10.64 10.08 -3.65
C LEU A 103 11.19 11.50 -3.46
N ASP A 104 10.31 12.48 -3.35
CA ASP A 104 10.67 13.92 -3.26
C ASP A 104 10.87 14.40 -1.83
N ILE A 105 10.42 13.64 -0.82
CA ILE A 105 10.58 14.01 0.59
C ILE A 105 12.07 13.99 0.97
N LYS A 106 12.60 15.12 1.39
CA LYS A 106 14.03 15.25 1.75
C LYS A 106 14.33 14.72 3.16
N ALA A 107 13.49 15.02 4.16
CA ALA A 107 13.68 14.59 5.53
C ALA A 107 12.32 14.27 6.18
N LEU A 108 12.18 13.06 6.70
CA LEU A 108 10.96 12.59 7.38
C LEU A 108 11.25 11.86 8.71
N GLY A 109 12.53 11.76 9.09
CA GLY A 109 12.95 10.98 10.25
C GLY A 109 13.10 9.50 9.92
N LYS A 110 13.13 8.67 10.96
CA LYS A 110 13.29 7.22 10.86
C LYS A 110 12.08 6.50 11.45
N PHE A 111 11.72 5.38 10.85
CA PHE A 111 10.55 4.59 11.20
C PHE A 111 10.93 3.17 11.63
N ASP A 112 10.16 2.64 12.57
CA ASP A 112 10.30 1.27 13.08
C ASP A 112 9.59 0.27 12.18
N CYS A 113 8.52 0.72 11.51
CA CYS A 113 7.76 -0.06 10.55
C CYS A 113 7.39 0.81 9.35
N ILE A 114 7.55 0.27 8.14
CA ILE A 114 7.11 0.93 6.92
C ILE A 114 6.14 0.01 6.21
N VAL A 115 5.02 0.58 5.78
CA VAL A 115 3.98 -0.10 5.01
C VAL A 115 3.88 0.57 3.64
N CYS A 116 3.81 -0.23 2.58
CA CYS A 116 3.66 0.25 1.21
C CYS A 116 2.84 -0.79 0.43
N PHE A 117 1.52 -0.64 0.47
CA PHE A 117 0.58 -1.58 -0.13
C PHE A 117 0.02 -1.06 -1.45
N GLU A 118 0.03 -1.92 -2.48
CA GLU A 118 -0.52 -1.63 -3.82
C GLU A 118 0.04 -0.34 -4.44
N MET A 119 1.34 -0.08 -4.26
CA MET A 119 1.97 1.17 -4.66
C MET A 119 3.22 0.95 -5.54
N ILE A 120 4.00 -0.13 -5.31
CA ILE A 120 5.27 -0.36 -6.00
C ILE A 120 5.10 -0.53 -7.51
N GLU A 121 3.98 -1.10 -7.96
CA GLU A 121 3.62 -1.27 -9.38
C GLU A 121 3.31 0.04 -10.10
N HIS A 122 3.12 1.13 -9.35
CA HIS A 122 2.93 2.47 -9.90
C HIS A 122 4.24 3.24 -10.06
N ILE A 123 5.33 2.74 -9.47
CA ILE A 123 6.65 3.37 -9.54
C ILE A 123 7.43 2.86 -10.75
N ASN A 124 7.97 3.78 -11.56
CA ASN A 124 8.75 3.42 -12.75
C ASN A 124 10.07 2.73 -12.40
N GLU A 125 10.67 3.08 -11.27
CA GLU A 125 11.95 2.54 -10.80
C GLU A 125 11.80 2.01 -9.36
N PRO A 126 11.36 0.75 -9.18
CA PRO A 126 11.18 0.14 -7.85
C PRO A 126 12.43 0.22 -6.96
N SER A 127 13.62 0.13 -7.56
CA SER A 127 14.90 0.26 -6.84
C SER A 127 15.07 1.62 -6.15
N LYS A 128 14.57 2.71 -6.76
CA LYS A 128 14.60 4.04 -6.12
C LYS A 128 13.66 4.10 -4.91
N LEU A 129 12.48 3.49 -5.02
CA LEU A 129 11.55 3.39 -3.89
C LEU A 129 12.17 2.59 -2.73
N ILE A 130 12.76 1.42 -3.02
CA ILE A 130 13.40 0.59 -1.98
C ILE A 130 14.56 1.35 -1.31
N LYS A 131 15.42 2.02 -2.07
CA LYS A 131 16.49 2.87 -1.50
C LYS A 131 15.92 3.99 -0.63
N LYS A 132 14.81 4.58 -1.03
CA LYS A 132 14.11 5.60 -0.23
C LYS A 132 13.58 5.02 1.07
N ILE A 133 12.89 3.88 1.02
CA ILE A 133 12.42 3.14 2.20
C ILE A 133 13.58 2.87 3.16
N VAL A 134 14.70 2.33 2.65
CA VAL A 134 15.90 2.06 3.45
C VAL A 134 16.44 3.33 4.12
N SER A 135 16.41 4.46 3.42
CA SER A 135 16.85 5.76 3.98
C SER A 135 15.97 6.27 5.11
N LEU A 136 14.71 5.82 5.17
CA LEU A 136 13.72 6.19 6.18
C LEU A 136 13.56 5.15 7.30
N SER A 137 14.29 4.04 7.22
CA SER A 137 14.17 2.91 8.13
C SER A 137 15.14 3.00 9.30
N ASN A 138 14.71 2.57 10.49
CA ASN A 138 15.58 2.23 11.61
C ASN A 138 16.35 0.93 11.34
N ASP A 139 17.40 0.64 12.14
CA ASP A 139 18.25 -0.54 11.94
C ASP A 139 17.50 -1.87 12.18
N ASN A 140 16.49 -1.89 13.04
CA ASN A 140 15.64 -3.06 13.31
C ASN A 140 14.22 -2.86 12.74
N SER A 141 14.11 -2.20 11.59
CA SER A 141 12.81 -1.88 11.02
C SER A 141 12.17 -3.08 10.33
N HIS A 142 10.85 -3.11 10.38
CA HIS A 142 10.01 -4.04 9.63
C HIS A 142 9.41 -3.34 8.41
N LEU A 143 9.32 -4.07 7.30
CA LEU A 143 8.75 -3.60 6.04
C LEU A 143 7.64 -4.54 5.59
N PHE A 144 6.48 -3.98 5.35
CA PHE A 144 5.32 -4.68 4.81
C PHE A 144 4.98 -4.10 3.45
N LEU A 145 5.02 -4.93 2.43
CA LEU A 145 4.67 -4.58 1.05
C LEU A 145 3.51 -5.43 0.57
N SER A 146 2.74 -4.92 -0.38
CA SER A 146 1.89 -5.74 -1.24
C SER A 146 1.94 -5.24 -2.67
N THR A 147 1.77 -6.15 -3.60
CA THR A 147 1.72 -5.82 -5.03
C THR A 147 1.18 -6.99 -5.85
N ILE A 148 0.99 -6.72 -7.15
CA ILE A 148 0.55 -7.71 -8.13
C ILE A 148 1.77 -8.48 -8.65
N ASN A 149 1.67 -9.82 -8.66
CA ASN A 149 2.71 -10.68 -9.20
C ASN A 149 2.77 -10.57 -10.73
N ARG A 150 3.97 -10.61 -11.32
CA ARG A 150 4.15 -10.55 -12.77
C ARG A 150 4.02 -11.92 -13.41
N ASN A 151 2.81 -12.29 -13.80
CA ASN A 151 2.51 -13.44 -14.64
C ASN A 151 1.24 -13.22 -15.47
N ILE A 152 0.96 -14.14 -16.41
CA ILE A 152 -0.18 -14.00 -17.33
C ILE A 152 -1.52 -14.07 -16.57
N LYS A 153 -1.63 -14.91 -15.54
CA LYS A 153 -2.87 -15.06 -14.75
C LYS A 153 -3.21 -13.77 -14.00
N SER A 154 -2.20 -13.16 -13.35
CA SER A 154 -2.39 -11.89 -12.64
C SER A 154 -2.74 -10.76 -13.59
N PHE A 155 -2.13 -10.71 -14.76
CA PHE A 155 -2.44 -9.69 -15.78
C PHE A 155 -3.89 -9.78 -16.26
N LEU A 156 -4.36 -11.01 -16.57
CA LEU A 156 -5.75 -11.22 -16.98
C LEU A 156 -6.73 -10.89 -15.86
N LEU A 157 -6.42 -11.31 -14.63
CA LEU A 157 -7.29 -11.05 -13.49
C LEU A 157 -7.25 -9.58 -13.06
N ALA A 158 -6.09 -8.92 -13.08
CA ALA A 158 -5.98 -7.49 -12.81
C ALA A 158 -6.82 -6.68 -13.81
N LYS A 159 -6.85 -7.09 -15.08
CA LYS A 159 -7.69 -6.48 -16.11
C LYS A 159 -9.18 -6.67 -15.79
N ILE A 160 -9.59 -7.88 -15.41
CA ILE A 160 -10.97 -8.19 -15.02
C ILE A 160 -11.34 -7.44 -13.73
N MET A 161 -10.46 -7.44 -12.72
CA MET A 161 -10.69 -6.75 -11.45
C MET A 161 -10.76 -5.22 -11.65
N ALA A 162 -9.93 -4.65 -12.51
CA ALA A 162 -9.98 -3.22 -12.84
C ALA A 162 -11.30 -2.85 -13.52
N GLU A 163 -11.83 -3.70 -14.40
CA GLU A 163 -13.09 -3.46 -15.10
C GLU A 163 -14.33 -3.72 -14.22
N TYR A 164 -14.29 -4.75 -13.36
CA TYR A 164 -15.45 -5.18 -12.57
C TYR A 164 -15.48 -4.64 -11.13
N VAL A 165 -14.30 -4.44 -10.53
CA VAL A 165 -14.20 -4.18 -9.10
C VAL A 165 -13.96 -2.71 -8.80
N PHE A 166 -13.20 -2.07 -9.63
CA PHE A 166 -12.81 -0.70 -9.34
C PHE A 166 -13.45 0.33 -10.27
N GLY A 167 -14.03 -0.01 -11.42
CA GLY A 167 -14.54 1.05 -12.31
C GLY A 167 -13.64 2.31 -12.34
N LEU A 168 -12.65 2.28 -11.46
CA LEU A 168 -11.77 3.33 -10.99
C LEU A 168 -10.53 3.51 -11.88
N PHE A 169 -10.21 2.52 -12.74
CA PHE A 169 -8.99 2.61 -13.53
C PHE A 169 -9.28 2.73 -15.03
N PRO A 170 -8.74 3.72 -15.71
CA PRO A 170 -8.81 3.83 -17.17
C PRO A 170 -8.24 2.56 -17.81
N LYS A 171 -8.83 2.14 -18.94
CA LYS A 171 -8.30 1.02 -19.74
C LYS A 171 -6.81 1.25 -20.02
N GLY A 172 -5.95 0.29 -19.67
CA GLY A 172 -4.50 0.36 -19.91
C GLY A 172 -3.64 0.83 -18.73
N THR A 173 -4.20 1.01 -17.54
CA THR A 173 -3.46 1.48 -16.35
C THR A 173 -2.48 0.44 -15.80
N HIS A 174 -2.74 -0.85 -16.00
CA HIS A 174 -1.83 -1.91 -15.57
C HIS A 174 -0.88 -2.30 -16.71
N GLN A 175 0.33 -1.75 -16.67
CA GLN A 175 1.40 -2.19 -17.56
C GLN A 175 2.03 -3.45 -16.95
N TYR A 176 1.91 -4.59 -17.63
CA TYR A 176 2.50 -5.88 -17.22
C TYR A 176 3.98 -5.75 -16.80
N ALA A 177 4.73 -4.89 -17.48
CA ALA A 177 6.14 -4.63 -17.20
C ALA A 177 6.40 -3.99 -15.81
N LYS A 178 5.38 -3.39 -15.18
CA LYS A 178 5.51 -2.77 -13.85
C LYS A 178 5.20 -3.73 -12.70
N PHE A 179 4.61 -4.89 -12.97
CA PHE A 179 4.40 -5.91 -11.96
C PHE A 179 5.75 -6.50 -11.56
N ILE A 180 5.89 -6.89 -10.30
CA ILE A 180 7.13 -7.43 -9.76
C ILE A 180 6.88 -8.82 -9.17
N THR A 181 7.77 -9.77 -9.47
CA THR A 181 7.66 -11.11 -8.88
C THR A 181 8.17 -11.11 -7.43
N PRO A 182 7.71 -12.05 -6.59
CA PRO A 182 8.25 -12.22 -5.24
C PRO A 182 9.78 -12.37 -5.21
N PHE A 183 10.35 -13.08 -6.18
CA PHE A 183 11.79 -13.29 -6.29
C PHE A 183 12.54 -11.99 -6.61
N GLU A 184 12.06 -11.19 -7.55
CA GLU A 184 12.68 -9.90 -7.89
C GLU A 184 12.61 -8.91 -6.72
N LEU A 185 11.47 -8.88 -6.01
CA LEU A 185 11.30 -8.03 -4.84
C LEU A 185 12.23 -8.47 -3.71
N ASP A 186 12.36 -9.77 -3.47
CA ASP A 186 13.28 -10.33 -2.47
C ASP A 186 14.73 -9.94 -2.77
N ASN A 187 15.18 -10.10 -4.01
CA ASN A 187 16.53 -9.70 -4.42
C ASN A 187 16.80 -8.20 -4.17
N LEU A 188 15.85 -7.34 -4.58
CA LEU A 188 15.96 -5.90 -4.34
C LEU A 188 16.05 -5.55 -2.85
N LEU A 189 15.33 -6.27 -2.01
CA LEU A 189 15.34 -6.07 -0.56
C LEU A 189 16.63 -6.57 0.06
N GLN A 190 17.13 -7.76 -0.34
CA GLN A 190 18.40 -8.34 0.14
C GLN A 190 19.61 -7.45 -0.20
N GLU A 191 19.68 -6.88 -1.41
CA GLU A 191 20.69 -5.89 -1.79
C GLU A 191 20.69 -4.67 -0.86
N ASN A 192 19.58 -4.40 -0.20
CA ASN A 192 19.38 -3.29 0.72
C ASN A 192 19.31 -3.70 2.20
N LYS A 193 19.83 -4.89 2.54
CA LYS A 193 19.93 -5.44 3.90
C LYS A 193 18.59 -5.74 4.59
N TYR A 194 17.53 -5.93 3.82
CA TYR A 194 16.28 -6.49 4.30
C TYR A 194 16.21 -7.98 4.00
N HIS A 195 15.80 -8.77 4.97
CA HIS A 195 15.64 -10.22 4.85
C HIS A 195 14.16 -10.59 4.90
N SER A 196 13.72 -11.38 3.94
CA SER A 196 12.34 -11.87 3.90
C SER A 196 12.00 -12.71 5.13
N LYS A 197 10.86 -12.45 5.72
CA LYS A 197 10.29 -13.18 6.86
C LYS A 197 9.10 -14.03 6.42
N SER A 198 8.25 -13.49 5.56
CA SER A 198 7.15 -14.23 4.93
C SER A 198 6.72 -13.61 3.62
N ILE A 199 6.24 -14.46 2.71
CA ILE A 199 5.60 -14.10 1.45
C ILE A 199 4.30 -14.88 1.37
N ASP A 200 3.17 -14.18 1.39
CA ASP A 200 1.85 -14.79 1.48
C ASP A 200 0.94 -14.23 0.40
N GLY A 201 0.25 -15.09 -0.33
CA GLY A 201 -0.74 -14.69 -1.34
C GLY A 201 -2.00 -14.10 -0.70
N ILE A 202 -2.72 -13.31 -1.48
CA ILE A 202 -4.02 -12.77 -1.12
C ILE A 202 -5.06 -13.44 -2.01
N PHE A 203 -5.99 -14.17 -1.41
CA PHE A 203 -7.11 -14.78 -2.12
C PHE A 203 -8.36 -13.93 -1.93
N PHE A 204 -9.00 -13.60 -3.05
CA PHE A 204 -10.31 -12.94 -3.08
C PHE A 204 -11.40 -13.93 -3.49
N ASN A 205 -12.47 -14.01 -2.70
CA ASN A 205 -13.67 -14.76 -3.05
C ASN A 205 -14.74 -13.80 -3.59
N PRO A 206 -15.06 -13.83 -4.90
CA PRO A 206 -16.01 -12.89 -5.49
C PRO A 206 -17.46 -13.12 -5.07
N ILE A 207 -17.82 -14.30 -4.55
CA ILE A 207 -19.21 -14.64 -4.16
C ILE A 207 -19.61 -13.87 -2.90
N ASN A 208 -18.72 -13.82 -1.90
CA ASN A 208 -18.98 -13.13 -0.63
C ASN A 208 -18.09 -11.90 -0.42
N GLU A 209 -17.31 -11.53 -1.44
CA GLU A 209 -16.39 -10.39 -1.46
C GLU A 209 -15.42 -10.39 -0.26
N SER A 210 -14.93 -11.56 0.14
CA SER A 210 -14.02 -11.71 1.26
C SER A 210 -12.59 -11.96 0.82
N PHE A 211 -11.64 -11.55 1.66
CA PHE A 211 -10.22 -11.74 1.46
C PHE A 211 -9.65 -12.67 2.53
N LYS A 212 -8.68 -13.50 2.16
CA LYS A 212 -7.94 -14.35 3.09
C LYS A 212 -6.49 -14.54 2.64
N ILE A 213 -5.61 -14.85 3.59
CA ILE A 213 -4.24 -15.27 3.30
C ILE A 213 -4.25 -16.61 2.58
N SER A 214 -3.37 -16.75 1.62
CA SER A 214 -3.17 -17.96 0.82
C SER A 214 -1.67 -18.27 0.69
N ARG A 215 -1.33 -19.54 0.45
CA ARG A 215 0.02 -19.91 0.04
C ARG A 215 0.29 -19.62 -1.44
N ASN A 216 -0.77 -19.44 -2.23
CA ASN A 216 -0.67 -19.16 -3.65
C ASN A 216 -0.45 -17.65 -3.86
N THR A 217 0.71 -17.29 -4.37
CA THR A 217 1.13 -15.92 -4.70
C THR A 217 0.95 -15.57 -6.18
N ASP A 218 0.22 -16.38 -6.95
CA ASP A 218 0.09 -16.23 -8.41
C ASP A 218 -0.48 -14.86 -8.81
N ILE A 219 -1.38 -14.27 -8.02
CA ILE A 219 -2.10 -13.05 -8.42
C ILE A 219 -1.47 -11.82 -7.77
N ASN A 220 -1.58 -11.75 -6.47
CA ASN A 220 -1.04 -10.70 -5.63
C ASN A 220 -0.52 -11.30 -4.33
N TYR A 221 0.35 -10.56 -3.64
CA TYR A 221 0.95 -11.08 -2.43
C TYR A 221 1.31 -9.97 -1.44
N PHE A 222 1.32 -10.33 -0.18
CA PHE A 222 1.99 -9.62 0.88
C PHE A 222 3.44 -10.09 1.01
N PHE A 223 4.31 -9.16 1.29
CA PHE A 223 5.71 -9.41 1.56
C PHE A 223 6.10 -8.76 2.89
N HIS A 224 6.60 -9.55 3.82
CA HIS A 224 7.14 -9.06 5.08
C HIS A 224 8.64 -9.27 5.12
N ALA A 225 9.39 -8.22 5.34
CA ALA A 225 10.85 -8.24 5.53
C ALA A 225 11.25 -7.46 6.79
N ALA A 226 12.43 -7.75 7.29
CA ALA A 226 13.05 -7.00 8.40
C ALA A 226 14.55 -6.84 8.15
N LYS A 227 15.12 -5.75 8.66
CA LYS A 227 16.59 -5.54 8.72
C LYS A 227 17.22 -6.39 9.81
#